data_aa3f6d694194a762f87a68e3e478b37c
#
_entry.id   aa3f6d694194a762f87a68e3e478b37c
#
_cell.length_a   1.000
_cell.length_b   1.000
_cell.length_c   1.000
_cell.angle_alpha   90.00
_cell.angle_beta   90.00
_cell.angle_gamma   90.00
#
_symmetry.space_group_name_H-M   'P 1'
#
loop_
_entity.id
_entity.type
_entity.pdbx_description
1 polymer ?
#
loop_
_entity_poly.entity_id
_entity_poly.type
_entity_poly.pdbx_seq_one_letter_code
_entity_poly.pdbx_strand_id
1 'polypeptide(L)'
;TGTESSADSSAAESSDSTAAESAGSEAASAGSSGAEAEASAANGDILAVSPGGAQFPDMDLAVPTTEPAPEIIRIGTRNWIVKDLQARLMQLGFMDNDEPTDYYGEVTAAAVKVYQRQNKLPQDGIVGESTLKAIMDENAHYYTAQEGDSGTDIQTLQQRLYQLGYLAQTTDVSGTYDAKTLVAVQKFQQMNGLSDDGKVGLKTMNLIYSDEVKPNMVVYGEKSDIVMAAQQRLKALGYLTGEADGN
;
A
#
# COMPACT_ATOMS: atom_id res chain seq x y z
N THR A 1 -33.06 16.63 -62.95
CA THR A 1 -33.42 18.03 -62.78
C THR A 1 -33.20 18.36 -61.31
N GLY A 2 -32.15 18.87 -60.91
CA GLY A 2 -31.68 20.26 -60.91
C GLY A 2 -32.17 20.92 -59.66
N THR A 3 -31.49 21.55 -58.86
CA THR A 3 -30.39 22.55 -58.90
C THR A 3 -30.03 22.80 -57.41
N GLU A 4 -28.80 22.77 -57.00
CA GLU A 4 -27.90 23.92 -56.75
C GLU A 4 -28.49 25.07 -55.94
N SER A 5 -27.83 25.43 -54.82
CA SER A 5 -27.07 26.67 -54.69
C SER A 5 -26.80 26.89 -53.21
N SER A 6 -25.58 26.83 -52.78
CA SER A 6 -24.57 27.89 -52.66
C SER A 6 -24.80 28.85 -51.50
N ALA A 7 -23.80 28.84 -50.65
CA ALA A 7 -22.94 29.93 -50.15
C ALA A 7 -23.64 31.01 -49.29
N ASP A 8 -23.08 31.54 -48.27
CA ASP A 8 -21.84 32.29 -48.10
C ASP A 8 -21.72 32.72 -46.64
N SER A 9 -20.59 32.55 -45.98
CA SER A 9 -19.67 33.60 -45.65
C SER A 9 -20.08 34.62 -44.57
N SER A 10 -19.29 34.72 -43.60
CA SER A 10 -18.63 35.92 -43.04
C SER A 10 -18.45 35.76 -41.56
N ALA A 11 -17.33 35.51 -41.01
CA ALA A 11 -16.12 36.30 -40.80
C ALA A 11 -16.27 37.39 -39.71
N ALA A 12 -15.31 37.29 -38.82
CA ALA A 12 -14.62 38.33 -38.03
C ALA A 12 -15.40 38.99 -36.92
N GLU A 13 -14.88 39.37 -35.81
CA GLU A 13 -13.58 39.87 -35.31
C GLU A 13 -13.67 39.78 -33.79
N SER A 14 -12.62 39.33 -33.01
CA SER A 14 -11.52 40.17 -32.56
C SER A 14 -11.88 41.32 -31.60
N SER A 15 -11.43 41.17 -30.39
CA SER A 15 -10.84 42.19 -29.51
C SER A 15 -10.64 41.57 -28.14
N ASP A 16 -9.47 41.25 -27.70
CA ASP A 16 -8.34 42.04 -27.24
C ASP A 16 -8.65 42.96 -26.05
N SER A 17 -7.77 42.90 -25.14
CA SER A 17 -7.51 43.88 -24.07
C SER A 17 -7.86 43.37 -22.66
N THR A 18 -7.03 43.33 -21.71
CA THR A 18 -5.72 43.88 -21.39
C THR A 18 -5.32 43.35 -20.02
N ALA A 19 -4.05 43.24 -19.84
CA ALA A 19 -3.34 43.04 -18.59
C ALA A 19 -3.64 44.07 -17.51
N ALA A 20 -3.56 43.65 -16.27
CA ALA A 20 -3.08 44.50 -15.19
C ALA A 20 -2.34 43.67 -14.17
N GLU A 21 -1.08 43.85 -14.18
CA GLU A 21 -0.12 43.79 -13.12
C GLU A 21 -0.57 44.53 -11.87
N SER A 22 -0.15 44.05 -10.74
CA SER A 22 0.64 44.74 -9.72
C SER A 22 0.88 43.74 -8.57
N ALA A 23 2.13 43.33 -8.39
CA ALA A 23 3.11 43.99 -7.51
C ALA A 23 2.65 43.94 -6.08
N GLY A 24 3.25 43.13 -5.25
CA GLY A 24 4.53 43.31 -4.65
C GLY A 24 4.35 43.46 -3.16
N SER A 25 4.98 42.68 -2.39
CA SER A 25 5.69 43.22 -1.21
C SER A 25 6.50 42.09 -0.56
N GLU A 26 7.78 42.29 -0.66
CA GLU A 26 8.85 41.77 0.16
C GLU A 26 8.65 42.12 1.63
N ALA A 27 9.17 41.27 2.48
CA ALA A 27 10.07 41.58 3.59
C ALA A 27 10.38 40.23 4.25
N ALA A 28 11.56 39.69 4.07
CA ALA A 28 12.79 40.04 4.76
C ALA A 28 12.61 39.95 6.28
N SER A 29 13.31 39.12 7.00
CA SER A 29 14.68 39.25 7.40
C SER A 29 15.03 38.15 8.39
N ALA A 30 16.15 37.57 8.14
CA ALA A 30 17.30 37.42 9.04
C ALA A 30 17.07 36.47 10.23
N GLY A 31 17.87 35.49 10.41
CA GLY A 31 19.30 35.44 10.40
C GLY A 31 19.76 34.85 11.70
N SER A 32 20.74 34.10 11.60
CA SER A 32 21.97 34.07 12.39
C SER A 32 22.30 32.68 12.91
N SER A 33 23.25 32.10 12.23
CA SER A 33 24.62 31.76 12.68
C SER A 33 24.64 30.82 13.86
N GLY A 34 25.16 29.59 13.72
CA GLY A 34 26.53 29.27 13.41
C GLY A 34 27.34 29.15 14.68
N ALA A 35 27.79 27.97 14.95
CA ALA A 35 29.11 27.77 15.52
C ALA A 35 29.41 26.28 15.61
N GLU A 36 30.28 25.86 14.74
CA GLU A 36 31.22 24.77 14.97
C GLU A 36 32.13 25.15 16.11
N ALA A 37 32.49 24.19 16.94
CA ALA A 37 33.73 24.26 17.68
C ALA A 37 34.27 22.86 17.89
N GLU A 38 35.35 22.63 17.21
CA GLU A 38 36.25 21.50 17.37
C GLU A 38 36.94 21.49 18.74
N ALA A 39 37.26 20.23 19.11
CA ALA A 39 38.49 19.75 19.72
C ALA A 39 39.17 20.57 20.80
N SER A 40 39.50 19.94 21.90
CA SER A 40 40.89 19.76 22.30
C SER A 40 41.03 18.84 23.50
N ALA A 41 41.90 17.89 23.34
CA ALA A 41 42.46 17.08 24.39
C ALA A 41 43.32 17.93 25.34
N ALA A 42 43.23 17.66 26.63
CA ALA A 42 44.32 17.94 27.56
C ALA A 42 44.31 16.96 28.72
N ASN A 43 45.41 16.28 28.82
CA ASN A 43 45.93 15.46 29.90
C ASN A 43 46.04 16.18 31.27
N GLY A 44 45.96 15.34 32.31
CA GLY A 44 46.63 15.56 33.59
C GLY A 44 45.59 15.71 34.72
N ASP A 45 45.50 14.95 35.73
CA ASP A 45 46.50 14.57 36.67
C ASP A 45 45.91 13.64 37.74
N ILE A 46 46.73 12.79 38.21
CA ILE A 46 46.52 11.74 39.20
C ILE A 46 46.22 12.34 40.56
N LEU A 47 45.14 11.91 41.22
CA LEU A 47 45.11 11.86 42.68
C LEU A 47 44.49 10.52 43.10
N ALA A 48 45.39 9.69 43.57
CA ALA A 48 45.09 8.48 44.34
C ALA A 48 44.43 8.83 45.64
N VAL A 49 43.21 8.30 45.86
CA VAL A 49 42.66 8.13 47.21
C VAL A 49 42.01 6.75 47.24
N SER A 50 42.64 5.82 47.90
CA SER A 50 42.09 4.60 48.51
C SER A 50 41.94 4.80 50.03
N PRO A 51 41.21 3.96 50.76
CA PRO A 51 40.12 3.09 50.46
C PRO A 51 38.90 3.30 51.35
N GLY A 52 37.77 3.24 50.83
CA GLY A 52 36.54 3.02 51.65
C GLY A 52 35.68 2.01 50.89
N GLY A 53 35.68 0.78 51.37
CA GLY A 53 34.87 -0.29 50.80
C GLY A 53 33.39 0.04 50.86
N ALA A 54 32.84 0.49 49.75
CA ALA A 54 31.43 0.37 49.45
C ALA A 54 31.27 -0.93 48.66
N GLN A 55 30.83 -1.97 49.36
CA GLN A 55 30.26 -3.14 48.70
C GLN A 55 29.06 -2.68 47.91
N PHE A 56 29.26 -2.51 46.59
CA PHE A 56 28.12 -2.47 45.66
C PHE A 56 27.48 -3.86 45.76
N PRO A 57 26.17 -3.94 45.99
CA PRO A 57 25.51 -5.22 45.85
C PRO A 57 25.75 -5.70 44.44
N ASP A 58 26.13 -6.96 44.29
CA ASP A 58 26.16 -7.64 43.01
C ASP A 58 24.85 -7.32 42.28
N MET A 59 24.88 -6.32 41.39
CA MET A 59 23.89 -6.23 40.37
C MET A 59 24.16 -7.43 39.45
N ASP A 60 23.41 -8.48 39.71
CA ASP A 60 23.23 -9.56 38.78
C ASP A 60 22.80 -8.90 37.47
N LEU A 61 23.79 -8.60 36.66
CA LEU A 61 23.57 -8.28 35.25
C LEU A 61 23.02 -9.58 34.66
N ALA A 62 21.70 -9.78 34.86
CA ALA A 62 20.95 -10.77 34.11
C ALA A 62 21.24 -10.48 32.65
N VAL A 63 22.23 -11.17 32.11
CA VAL A 63 22.42 -11.30 30.68
C VAL A 63 21.02 -11.66 30.16
N PRO A 64 20.40 -10.85 29.29
CA PRO A 64 19.10 -11.23 28.77
C PRO A 64 19.31 -12.59 28.12
N THR A 65 18.84 -13.63 28.79
CA THR A 65 18.74 -14.98 28.23
C THR A 65 17.79 -14.83 27.06
N THR A 66 18.34 -14.62 25.88
CA THR A 66 17.60 -14.72 24.64
C THR A 66 17.12 -16.15 24.58
N GLU A 67 15.86 -16.34 24.91
CA GLU A 67 15.21 -17.63 24.78
C GLU A 67 15.47 -18.14 23.36
N PRO A 68 15.94 -19.38 23.18
CA PRO A 68 16.25 -19.89 21.85
C PRO A 68 15.00 -19.81 20.97
N ALA A 69 15.19 -19.52 19.70
CA ALA A 69 14.11 -19.52 18.74
C ALA A 69 13.45 -20.91 18.71
N PRO A 70 12.12 -21.02 18.78
CA PRO A 70 11.44 -22.30 18.70
C PRO A 70 11.61 -22.92 17.32
N GLU A 71 11.70 -24.25 17.26
CA GLU A 71 11.79 -24.99 15.98
C GLU A 71 10.56 -24.76 15.09
N ILE A 72 9.42 -24.50 15.70
CA ILE A 72 8.13 -24.26 15.02
C ILE A 72 7.47 -23.04 15.62
N ILE A 73 7.13 -22.08 14.77
CA ILE A 73 6.38 -20.87 15.15
C ILE A 73 4.95 -21.01 14.59
N ARG A 74 3.95 -20.87 15.45
CA ARG A 74 2.53 -21.00 15.12
C ARG A 74 1.68 -20.09 16.00
N ILE A 75 0.40 -20.03 15.73
CA ILE A 75 -0.53 -19.23 16.55
C ILE A 75 -0.35 -19.54 18.03
N GLY A 76 -0.19 -18.48 18.83
CA GLY A 76 0.05 -18.55 20.28
C GLY A 76 1.54 -18.50 20.66
N THR A 77 2.47 -18.65 19.73
CA THR A 77 3.90 -18.51 20.03
C THR A 77 4.23 -17.08 20.44
N ARG A 78 4.97 -16.95 21.56
CA ARG A 78 5.58 -15.68 22.00
C ARG A 78 7.08 -15.86 22.05
N ASN A 79 7.80 -15.12 21.22
CA ASN A 79 9.25 -15.15 21.15
C ASN A 79 9.76 -13.94 20.37
N TRP A 80 10.97 -13.47 20.65
CA TRP A 80 11.59 -12.34 19.93
C TRP A 80 11.66 -12.55 18.41
N ILE A 81 11.85 -13.80 17.95
CA ILE A 81 11.91 -14.14 16.51
C ILE A 81 10.60 -13.80 15.76
N VAL A 82 9.47 -13.78 16.47
CA VAL A 82 8.18 -13.42 15.87
C VAL A 82 8.18 -11.96 15.47
N LYS A 83 8.81 -11.09 16.25
CA LYS A 83 8.95 -9.67 15.93
C LYS A 83 9.75 -9.47 14.65
N ASP A 84 10.87 -10.17 14.50
CA ASP A 84 11.70 -10.10 13.30
C ASP A 84 10.97 -10.68 12.08
N LEU A 85 10.23 -11.77 12.27
CA LEU A 85 9.39 -12.39 11.24
C LEU A 85 8.31 -11.41 10.75
N GLN A 86 7.58 -10.77 11.64
CA GLN A 86 6.57 -9.77 11.31
C GLN A 86 7.18 -8.59 10.57
N ALA A 87 8.28 -8.03 11.07
CA ALA A 87 8.98 -6.93 10.42
C ALA A 87 9.38 -7.31 8.98
N ARG A 88 9.86 -8.54 8.78
CA ARG A 88 10.21 -9.01 7.45
C ARG A 88 9.00 -9.20 6.54
N LEU A 89 7.90 -9.75 7.03
CA LEU A 89 6.65 -9.89 6.28
C LEU A 89 6.06 -8.52 5.89
N MET A 90 6.15 -7.52 6.75
CA MET A 90 5.78 -6.13 6.46
C MET A 90 6.66 -5.55 5.36
N GLN A 91 7.98 -5.70 5.47
CA GLN A 91 8.92 -5.25 4.45
C GLN A 91 8.65 -5.87 3.08
N LEU A 92 8.27 -7.15 3.05
CA LEU A 92 7.93 -7.87 1.83
C LEU A 92 6.49 -7.56 1.32
N GLY A 93 5.67 -6.86 2.10
CA GLY A 93 4.30 -6.47 1.74
C GLY A 93 3.24 -7.54 1.98
N PHE A 94 3.52 -8.54 2.81
CA PHE A 94 2.55 -9.58 3.21
C PHE A 94 1.72 -9.18 4.44
N MET A 95 2.12 -8.15 5.15
CA MET A 95 1.43 -7.57 6.31
C MET A 95 1.40 -6.05 6.20
N ASP A 96 0.39 -5.43 6.82
CA ASP A 96 0.34 -3.99 7.00
C ASP A 96 1.50 -3.48 7.86
N ASN A 97 1.92 -2.23 7.65
CA ASN A 97 3.03 -1.62 8.38
C ASN A 97 2.58 -1.16 9.78
N ASP A 98 2.33 -2.12 10.64
CA ASP A 98 2.08 -1.91 12.06
C ASP A 98 3.35 -2.06 12.90
N GLU A 99 3.25 -1.90 14.23
CA GLU A 99 4.36 -2.17 15.12
C GLU A 99 4.51 -3.69 15.34
N PRO A 100 5.67 -4.30 14.97
CA PRO A 100 5.88 -5.73 15.16
C PRO A 100 5.88 -6.11 16.65
N THR A 101 5.24 -7.23 16.96
CA THR A 101 5.11 -7.76 18.32
C THR A 101 5.81 -9.10 18.48
N ASP A 102 6.00 -9.56 19.72
CA ASP A 102 6.52 -10.89 20.03
C ASP A 102 5.49 -12.02 19.91
N TYR A 103 4.22 -11.68 19.56
CA TYR A 103 3.10 -12.61 19.55
C TYR A 103 2.71 -13.01 18.12
N TYR A 104 2.71 -14.32 17.84
CA TYR A 104 2.23 -14.88 16.60
C TYR A 104 0.71 -15.06 16.65
N GLY A 105 -0.02 -14.09 16.13
CA GLY A 105 -1.48 -14.07 16.08
C GLY A 105 -2.04 -14.59 14.74
N GLU A 106 -3.37 -14.51 14.62
CA GLU A 106 -4.08 -14.92 13.40
C GLU A 106 -3.69 -14.09 12.17
N VAL A 107 -3.44 -12.79 12.34
CA VAL A 107 -3.00 -11.89 11.27
C VAL A 107 -1.65 -12.34 10.71
N THR A 108 -0.69 -12.64 11.60
CA THR A 108 0.62 -13.16 11.19
C THR A 108 0.50 -14.51 10.49
N ALA A 109 -0.36 -15.40 11.00
CA ALA A 109 -0.60 -16.70 10.36
C ALA A 109 -1.23 -16.56 8.97
N ALA A 110 -2.16 -15.61 8.79
CA ALA A 110 -2.74 -15.31 7.48
C ALA A 110 -1.69 -14.80 6.49
N ALA A 111 -0.84 -13.86 6.92
CA ALA A 111 0.26 -13.35 6.11
C ALA A 111 1.24 -14.45 5.69
N VAL A 112 1.58 -15.35 6.63
CA VAL A 112 2.44 -16.51 6.34
C VAL A 112 1.79 -17.45 5.33
N LYS A 113 0.48 -17.71 5.42
CA LYS A 113 -0.22 -18.53 4.40
C LYS A 113 -0.14 -17.92 3.01
N VAL A 114 -0.30 -16.60 2.91
CA VAL A 114 -0.16 -15.88 1.63
C VAL A 114 1.27 -16.00 1.10
N TYR A 115 2.27 -15.80 1.97
CA TYR A 115 3.68 -16.02 1.62
C TYR A 115 3.94 -17.45 1.14
N GLN A 116 3.44 -18.44 1.88
CA GLN A 116 3.57 -19.86 1.53
C GLN A 116 2.92 -20.16 0.18
N ARG A 117 1.71 -19.62 -0.09
CA ARG A 117 1.03 -19.74 -1.40
C ARG A 117 1.93 -19.26 -2.52
N GLN A 118 2.42 -18.03 -2.43
CA GLN A 118 3.24 -17.40 -3.46
C GLN A 118 4.55 -18.16 -3.71
N ASN A 119 5.13 -18.75 -2.66
CA ASN A 119 6.38 -19.48 -2.73
C ASN A 119 6.20 -21.02 -2.90
N LYS A 120 4.96 -21.48 -3.18
CA LYS A 120 4.62 -22.89 -3.40
C LYS A 120 4.99 -23.79 -2.21
N LEU A 121 4.93 -23.24 -1.01
CA LEU A 121 5.09 -23.96 0.25
C LEU A 121 3.71 -24.45 0.77
N PRO A 122 3.67 -25.45 1.69
CA PRO A 122 2.42 -25.83 2.34
C PRO A 122 1.77 -24.62 3.03
N GLN A 123 0.50 -24.35 2.72
CA GLN A 123 -0.24 -23.16 3.18
C GLN A 123 -0.91 -23.42 4.54
N ASP A 124 -0.13 -23.81 5.53
CA ASP A 124 -0.61 -24.15 6.88
C ASP A 124 -0.56 -22.97 7.86
N GLY A 125 0.18 -21.91 7.50
CA GLY A 125 0.42 -20.76 8.38
C GLY A 125 1.35 -21.09 9.54
N ILE A 126 2.13 -22.15 9.41
CA ILE A 126 3.13 -22.57 10.39
C ILE A 126 4.51 -22.26 9.83
N VAL A 127 5.37 -21.66 10.64
CA VAL A 127 6.74 -21.33 10.26
C VAL A 127 7.69 -22.35 10.87
N GLY A 128 8.02 -23.37 10.09
CA GLY A 128 9.16 -24.26 10.37
C GLY A 128 10.44 -23.70 9.76
N GLU A 129 11.55 -24.44 9.88
CA GLU A 129 12.87 -24.02 9.42
C GLU A 129 12.88 -23.59 7.94
N SER A 130 12.26 -24.36 7.05
CA SER A 130 12.21 -24.05 5.61
C SER A 130 11.45 -22.76 5.30
N THR A 131 10.31 -22.54 5.95
CA THR A 131 9.51 -21.33 5.79
C THR A 131 10.24 -20.12 6.37
N LEU A 132 10.84 -20.26 7.56
CA LEU A 132 11.60 -19.18 8.18
C LEU A 132 12.79 -18.77 7.31
N LYS A 133 13.55 -19.74 6.83
CA LYS A 133 14.68 -19.50 5.94
C LYS A 133 14.25 -18.78 4.66
N ALA A 134 13.14 -19.20 4.05
CA ALA A 134 12.63 -18.57 2.84
C ALA A 134 12.19 -17.11 3.09
N ILE A 135 11.50 -16.82 4.21
CA ILE A 135 11.06 -15.45 4.55
C ILE A 135 12.25 -14.55 4.83
N MET A 136 13.28 -15.07 5.53
CA MET A 136 14.46 -14.31 5.93
C MET A 136 15.51 -14.18 4.83
N ASP A 137 15.34 -14.88 3.71
CA ASP A 137 16.26 -14.78 2.56
C ASP A 137 16.30 -13.33 2.04
N GLU A 138 17.50 -12.83 1.76
CA GLU A 138 17.68 -11.47 1.21
C GLU A 138 17.01 -11.30 -0.16
N ASN A 139 16.88 -12.40 -0.93
CA ASN A 139 16.22 -12.47 -2.23
C ASN A 139 14.76 -12.91 -2.16
N ALA A 140 14.15 -12.92 -0.96
CA ALA A 140 12.75 -13.27 -0.81
C ALA A 140 11.85 -12.40 -1.68
N HIS A 141 10.87 -13.02 -2.34
CA HIS A 141 9.98 -12.32 -3.25
C HIS A 141 8.99 -11.41 -2.49
N TYR A 142 8.80 -10.21 -3.01
CA TYR A 142 7.77 -9.31 -2.54
C TYR A 142 6.37 -9.82 -2.88
N TYR A 143 5.40 -9.43 -2.08
CA TYR A 143 4.00 -9.74 -2.34
C TYR A 143 3.59 -9.33 -3.75
N THR A 144 2.90 -10.23 -4.42
CA THR A 144 2.31 -9.99 -5.74
C THR A 144 1.04 -10.82 -5.86
N ALA A 145 -0.10 -10.17 -6.14
CA ALA A 145 -1.33 -10.86 -6.51
C ALA A 145 -1.54 -10.78 -8.01
N GLN A 146 -2.00 -11.88 -8.60
CA GLN A 146 -2.22 -12.02 -10.04
C GLN A 146 -3.37 -12.99 -10.34
N GLU A 147 -3.80 -13.03 -11.59
CA GLU A 147 -4.84 -13.95 -12.05
C GLU A 147 -4.54 -15.40 -11.67
N GLY A 148 -5.53 -16.10 -11.14
CA GLY A 148 -5.44 -17.46 -10.62
C GLY A 148 -5.17 -17.56 -9.12
N ASP A 149 -4.74 -16.49 -8.47
CA ASP A 149 -4.58 -16.47 -7.02
C ASP A 149 -5.93 -16.50 -6.30
N SER A 150 -5.96 -17.06 -5.11
CA SER A 150 -7.17 -17.06 -4.26
C SER A 150 -6.80 -16.99 -2.78
N GLY A 151 -7.63 -16.28 -2.01
CA GLY A 151 -7.43 -16.11 -0.58
C GLY A 151 -8.14 -14.88 -0.04
N THR A 152 -8.00 -14.66 1.27
CA THR A 152 -8.59 -13.51 1.96
C THR A 152 -7.96 -12.19 1.53
N ASP A 153 -6.67 -12.19 1.18
CA ASP A 153 -5.97 -11.04 0.60
C ASP A 153 -6.58 -10.62 -0.74
N ILE A 154 -6.93 -11.59 -1.61
CA ILE A 154 -7.62 -11.31 -2.87
C ILE A 154 -9.02 -10.76 -2.60
N GLN A 155 -9.75 -11.32 -1.64
CA GLN A 155 -11.05 -10.82 -1.25
C GLN A 155 -10.99 -9.37 -0.75
N THR A 156 -10.00 -9.05 0.08
CA THR A 156 -9.78 -7.67 0.57
C THR A 156 -9.45 -6.72 -0.56
N LEU A 157 -8.59 -7.13 -1.50
CA LEU A 157 -8.29 -6.37 -2.72
C LEU A 157 -9.55 -6.10 -3.54
N GLN A 158 -10.34 -7.13 -3.82
CA GLN A 158 -11.59 -7.01 -4.57
C GLN A 158 -12.60 -6.10 -3.86
N GLN A 159 -12.72 -6.20 -2.54
CA GLN A 159 -13.56 -5.30 -1.75
C GLN A 159 -13.13 -3.83 -1.91
N ARG A 160 -11.83 -3.57 -1.93
CA ARG A 160 -11.30 -2.22 -2.14
C ARG A 160 -11.54 -1.74 -3.57
N LEU A 161 -11.32 -2.59 -4.58
CA LEU A 161 -11.64 -2.27 -5.97
C LEU A 161 -13.13 -1.98 -6.18
N TYR A 162 -14.01 -2.72 -5.50
CA TYR A 162 -15.45 -2.46 -5.49
C TYR A 162 -15.78 -1.10 -4.87
N GLN A 163 -15.20 -0.76 -3.72
CA GLN A 163 -15.38 0.55 -3.06
C GLN A 163 -14.93 1.71 -3.95
N LEU A 164 -13.86 1.51 -4.71
CA LEU A 164 -13.32 2.48 -5.65
C LEU A 164 -14.07 2.50 -7.00
N GLY A 165 -15.07 1.63 -7.19
CA GLY A 165 -15.90 1.56 -8.39
C GLY A 165 -15.24 0.86 -9.58
N TYR A 166 -14.16 0.10 -9.37
CA TYR A 166 -13.52 -0.70 -10.43
C TYR A 166 -14.16 -2.08 -10.62
N LEU A 167 -14.87 -2.59 -9.60
CA LEU A 167 -15.75 -3.75 -9.70
C LEU A 167 -17.20 -3.30 -9.59
N ALA A 168 -18.08 -3.94 -10.37
CA ALA A 168 -19.46 -3.50 -10.55
C ALA A 168 -20.40 -3.99 -9.43
N GLN A 169 -20.15 -5.18 -8.87
CA GLN A 169 -21.06 -5.86 -7.97
C GLN A 169 -20.33 -6.46 -6.77
N THR A 170 -21.03 -6.57 -5.65
CA THR A 170 -20.52 -7.26 -4.45
C THR A 170 -20.25 -8.75 -4.70
N THR A 171 -20.95 -9.36 -5.65
CA THR A 171 -20.73 -10.75 -6.08
C THR A 171 -19.39 -10.98 -6.76
N ASP A 172 -18.74 -9.91 -7.24
CA ASP A 172 -17.40 -9.97 -7.83
C ASP A 172 -16.30 -10.05 -6.75
N VAL A 173 -16.68 -9.89 -5.47
CA VAL A 173 -15.79 -10.07 -4.30
C VAL A 173 -15.78 -11.56 -3.91
N SER A 174 -15.20 -12.38 -4.75
CA SER A 174 -15.23 -13.84 -4.64
C SER A 174 -14.06 -14.44 -3.83
N GLY A 175 -13.00 -13.67 -3.62
CA GLY A 175 -11.73 -14.16 -3.07
C GLY A 175 -10.88 -14.94 -4.10
N THR A 176 -11.28 -14.96 -5.37
CA THR A 176 -10.50 -15.53 -6.48
C THR A 176 -10.16 -14.43 -7.48
N TYR A 177 -8.89 -14.27 -7.80
CA TYR A 177 -8.42 -13.33 -8.81
C TYR A 177 -8.77 -13.86 -10.19
N ASP A 178 -9.97 -13.56 -10.63
CA ASP A 178 -10.52 -13.95 -11.93
C ASP A 178 -10.27 -12.89 -13.01
N ALA A 179 -10.75 -13.16 -14.23
CA ALA A 179 -10.62 -12.23 -15.36
C ALA A 179 -11.28 -10.86 -15.10
N LYS A 180 -12.37 -10.79 -14.30
CA LYS A 180 -12.99 -9.51 -13.94
C LYS A 180 -12.08 -8.71 -13.01
N THR A 181 -11.47 -9.36 -12.04
CA THR A 181 -10.49 -8.76 -11.14
C THR A 181 -9.27 -8.27 -11.92
N LEU A 182 -8.78 -9.06 -12.89
CA LEU A 182 -7.69 -8.66 -13.78
C LEU A 182 -8.01 -7.34 -14.51
N VAL A 183 -9.17 -7.29 -15.17
CA VAL A 183 -9.60 -6.07 -15.90
C VAL A 183 -9.77 -4.88 -14.97
N ALA A 184 -10.33 -5.10 -13.76
CA ALA A 184 -10.49 -4.05 -12.75
C ALA A 184 -9.14 -3.49 -12.30
N VAL A 185 -8.15 -4.36 -12.06
CA VAL A 185 -6.79 -3.95 -11.68
C VAL A 185 -6.10 -3.22 -12.82
N GLN A 186 -6.17 -3.72 -14.05
CA GLN A 186 -5.60 -3.04 -15.21
C GLN A 186 -6.19 -1.62 -15.38
N LYS A 187 -7.51 -1.49 -15.27
CA LYS A 187 -8.18 -0.19 -15.33
C LYS A 187 -7.73 0.72 -14.18
N PHE A 188 -7.62 0.17 -12.96
CA PHE A 188 -7.07 0.89 -11.81
C PHE A 188 -5.66 1.40 -12.09
N GLN A 189 -4.78 0.55 -12.55
CA GLN A 189 -3.38 0.88 -12.85
C GLN A 189 -3.31 1.99 -13.92
N GLN A 190 -4.05 1.86 -15.00
CA GLN A 190 -4.12 2.85 -16.07
C GLN A 190 -4.59 4.22 -15.57
N MET A 191 -5.70 4.26 -14.81
CA MET A 191 -6.27 5.50 -14.27
C MET A 191 -5.35 6.19 -13.27
N ASN A 192 -4.50 5.44 -12.62
CA ASN A 192 -3.57 5.92 -11.60
C ASN A 192 -2.12 6.07 -12.11
N GLY A 193 -1.88 5.90 -13.42
CA GLY A 193 -0.57 6.12 -14.04
C GLY A 193 0.47 5.05 -13.69
N LEU A 194 0.03 3.85 -13.35
CA LEU A 194 0.86 2.67 -13.16
C LEU A 194 0.96 1.86 -14.46
N SER A 195 1.91 0.92 -14.52
CA SER A 195 1.93 -0.11 -15.55
C SER A 195 0.70 -1.00 -15.40
N ASP A 196 -0.07 -1.17 -16.47
CA ASP A 196 -1.34 -1.90 -16.51
C ASP A 196 -1.15 -3.41 -16.77
N ASP A 197 -0.17 -4.00 -16.10
CA ASP A 197 0.17 -5.43 -16.22
C ASP A 197 -0.83 -6.37 -15.53
N GLY A 198 -1.79 -5.81 -14.79
CA GLY A 198 -2.79 -6.56 -14.05
C GLY A 198 -2.22 -7.32 -12.87
N LYS A 199 -1.03 -6.98 -12.38
CA LYS A 199 -0.44 -7.56 -11.17
C LYS A 199 -0.43 -6.54 -10.04
N VAL A 200 -0.81 -6.97 -8.87
CA VAL A 200 -0.84 -6.12 -7.68
C VAL A 200 0.42 -6.36 -6.86
N GLY A 201 1.49 -5.65 -7.22
CA GLY A 201 2.72 -5.58 -6.42
C GLY A 201 2.66 -4.41 -5.42
N LEU A 202 3.76 -4.17 -4.67
CA LEU A 202 3.83 -3.14 -3.63
C LEU A 202 3.38 -1.75 -4.08
N LYS A 203 3.77 -1.33 -5.29
CA LYS A 203 3.38 0.00 -5.81
C LYS A 203 1.87 0.12 -5.99
N THR A 204 1.25 -0.90 -6.60
CA THR A 204 -0.20 -0.95 -6.79
C THR A 204 -0.91 -1.04 -5.45
N MET A 205 -0.41 -1.87 -4.52
CA MET A 205 -0.96 -2.05 -3.18
C MET A 205 -0.92 -0.74 -2.38
N ASN A 206 0.24 -0.09 -2.33
CA ASN A 206 0.39 1.17 -1.59
C ASN A 206 -0.55 2.24 -2.13
N LEU A 207 -0.70 2.34 -3.45
CA LEU A 207 -1.56 3.36 -4.05
C LEU A 207 -3.05 3.06 -3.85
N ILE A 208 -3.48 1.80 -3.96
CA ILE A 208 -4.90 1.43 -3.82
C ILE A 208 -5.45 1.71 -2.41
N TYR A 209 -4.58 1.72 -1.39
CA TYR A 209 -4.92 2.02 0.00
C TYR A 209 -4.53 3.44 0.43
N SER A 210 -3.91 4.25 -0.45
CA SER A 210 -3.54 5.63 -0.14
C SER A 210 -4.73 6.59 -0.28
N ASP A 211 -4.56 7.79 0.26
CA ASP A 211 -5.52 8.89 0.08
C ASP A 211 -5.42 9.55 -1.31
N GLU A 212 -4.34 9.29 -2.04
CA GLU A 212 -4.11 9.82 -3.40
C GLU A 212 -4.78 8.98 -4.50
N VAL A 213 -5.43 7.88 -4.12
CA VAL A 213 -6.08 6.96 -5.05
C VAL A 213 -7.17 7.64 -5.86
N LYS A 214 -7.16 7.44 -7.17
CA LYS A 214 -8.25 7.90 -8.04
C LYS A 214 -9.31 6.81 -8.15
N PRO A 215 -10.56 7.09 -7.74
CA PRO A 215 -11.67 6.17 -7.98
C PRO A 215 -11.96 6.06 -9.48
N ASN A 216 -12.61 4.98 -9.86
CA ASN A 216 -13.09 4.84 -11.22
C ASN A 216 -14.20 5.88 -11.50
N MET A 217 -13.98 6.72 -12.51
CA MET A 217 -14.97 7.67 -12.98
C MET A 217 -15.54 7.19 -14.30
N VAL A 218 -16.86 6.94 -14.31
CA VAL A 218 -17.58 6.64 -15.55
C VAL A 218 -17.70 7.92 -16.36
N VAL A 219 -17.35 7.86 -17.63
CA VAL A 219 -17.43 9.00 -18.54
C VAL A 219 -18.58 8.81 -19.53
N TYR A 220 -19.09 9.94 -20.06
CA TYR A 220 -20.16 9.90 -21.05
C TYR A 220 -19.75 9.07 -22.29
N GLY A 221 -20.61 8.10 -22.66
CA GLY A 221 -20.39 7.20 -23.79
C GLY A 221 -19.62 5.92 -23.40
N GLU A 222 -19.21 5.77 -22.13
CA GLU A 222 -18.64 4.51 -21.65
C GLU A 222 -19.71 3.41 -21.64
N LYS A 223 -19.31 2.22 -22.13
CA LYS A 223 -20.13 1.01 -22.13
C LYS A 223 -19.44 -0.03 -21.26
N SER A 224 -20.05 -0.33 -20.13
CA SER A 224 -19.44 -1.27 -19.18
C SER A 224 -20.47 -1.85 -18.20
N ASP A 225 -20.11 -2.97 -17.56
CA ASP A 225 -20.92 -3.56 -16.47
C ASP A 225 -21.09 -2.57 -15.31
N ILE A 226 -20.15 -1.66 -15.12
CA ILE A 226 -20.22 -0.61 -14.08
C ILE A 226 -21.30 0.41 -14.43
N VAL A 227 -21.38 0.83 -15.70
CA VAL A 227 -22.48 1.69 -16.18
C VAL A 227 -23.82 0.98 -16.00
N MET A 228 -23.92 -0.27 -16.41
CA MET A 228 -25.13 -1.08 -16.22
C MET A 228 -25.53 -1.17 -14.74
N ALA A 229 -24.61 -1.46 -13.84
CA ALA A 229 -24.88 -1.53 -12.41
C ALA A 229 -25.36 -0.18 -11.84
N ALA A 230 -24.75 0.92 -12.26
CA ALA A 230 -25.18 2.26 -11.89
C ALA A 230 -26.58 2.57 -12.40
N GLN A 231 -26.89 2.27 -13.66
CA GLN A 231 -28.21 2.42 -14.26
C GLN A 231 -29.27 1.57 -13.54
N GLN A 232 -28.98 0.33 -13.20
CA GLN A 232 -29.86 -0.55 -12.43
C GLN A 232 -30.18 0.05 -11.06
N ARG A 233 -29.15 0.61 -10.38
CA ARG A 233 -29.34 1.29 -9.10
C ARG A 233 -30.20 2.54 -9.22
N LEU A 234 -29.96 3.38 -10.24
CA LEU A 234 -30.77 4.56 -10.53
C LEU A 234 -32.21 4.21 -10.87
N LYS A 235 -32.44 3.11 -11.62
CA LYS A 235 -33.77 2.59 -11.94
C LYS A 235 -34.50 2.12 -10.67
N ALA A 236 -33.80 1.38 -9.79
CA ALA A 236 -34.36 0.92 -8.52
C ALA A 236 -34.73 2.09 -7.57
N LEU A 237 -34.02 3.21 -7.66
CA LEU A 237 -34.29 4.43 -6.90
C LEU A 237 -35.31 5.37 -7.57
N GLY A 238 -35.82 5.02 -8.78
CA GLY A 238 -36.79 5.81 -9.52
C GLY A 238 -36.23 6.99 -10.29
N TYR A 239 -34.91 7.13 -10.39
CA TYR A 239 -34.25 8.21 -11.14
C TYR A 239 -34.06 7.89 -12.63
N LEU A 240 -34.11 6.62 -13.02
CA LEU A 240 -34.02 6.18 -14.40
C LEU A 240 -35.26 5.43 -14.82
N THR A 241 -35.92 5.88 -15.88
CA THR A 241 -37.12 5.26 -16.45
C THR A 241 -36.82 4.36 -17.65
N GLY A 242 -35.62 4.51 -18.26
CA GLY A 242 -35.14 3.71 -19.37
C GLY A 242 -34.65 2.32 -19.00
N GLU A 243 -34.14 1.59 -20.00
CA GLU A 243 -33.47 0.32 -19.76
C GLU A 243 -32.06 0.55 -19.18
N ALA A 244 -31.63 -0.36 -18.33
CA ALA A 244 -30.25 -0.43 -17.88
C ALA A 244 -29.49 -1.31 -18.86
N ASP A 245 -28.88 -0.72 -19.86
CA ASP A 245 -28.24 -1.38 -21.00
C ASP A 245 -26.72 -1.28 -21.01
N GLY A 246 -26.15 -0.61 -20.02
CA GLY A 246 -24.70 -0.43 -19.89
C GLY A 246 -24.09 0.61 -20.83
N ASN A 247 -24.93 1.47 -21.46
CA ASN A 247 -24.50 2.52 -22.39
C ASN A 247 -24.53 3.92 -21.77
#